data_ccd8403b27e3ccbc67e8c38395bdbffd
#
_entry.id   ccd8403b27e3ccbc67e8c38395bdbffd
#
_cell.length_a   1.000
_cell.length_b   1.000
_cell.length_c   1.000
_cell.angle_alpha   90.00
_cell.angle_beta   90.00
_cell.angle_gamma   90.00
#
_symmetry.space_group_name_H-M   'P 1'
#
loop_
_entity.id
_entity.type
_entity.pdbx_description
1 polymer ?
#
loop_
_entity_poly.entity_id
_entity_poly.type
_entity_poly.pdbx_seq_one_letter_code
_entity_poly.pdbx_strand_id
1 'polypeptide(L)'
;MTDIEKRKTTRKGEHGYTMVEVLIGMALLLIGLLAVAQMQITTMITNSTANQRTTAITLAQDQMELLRTRPYANIETPPLSDTSGIYTRSWVVENNTPANNMKRVTVTVSWKGKQVQLQTIIASGNL
;
A
#
# COMPACT_ATOMS: atom_id res chain seq x y z
N MET A 1 -7.97 37.64 -78.90
CA MET A 1 -9.26 37.35 -78.27
C MET A 1 -9.00 36.14 -77.37
N THR A 2 -8.74 36.41 -76.14
CA THR A 2 -8.34 35.41 -75.21
C THR A 2 -9.31 35.47 -74.04
N ASP A 3 -10.14 34.43 -73.94
CA ASP A 3 -11.02 34.17 -72.79
C ASP A 3 -10.18 33.79 -71.58
N ILE A 4 -10.12 34.72 -70.64
CA ILE A 4 -9.58 34.42 -69.30
C ILE A 4 -10.77 33.91 -68.52
N GLU A 5 -10.87 32.60 -68.48
CA GLU A 5 -11.81 31.87 -67.65
C GLU A 5 -11.45 32.08 -66.19
N LYS A 6 -12.25 32.89 -65.51
CA LYS A 6 -12.19 33.24 -64.12
C LYS A 6 -12.54 31.99 -63.26
N ARG A 7 -11.54 31.19 -62.85
CA ARG A 7 -11.73 30.14 -61.84
C ARG A 7 -12.15 30.82 -60.56
N LYS A 8 -13.42 30.87 -60.28
CA LYS A 8 -13.98 31.10 -58.95
C LYS A 8 -13.71 29.89 -58.13
N THR A 9 -12.63 29.92 -57.40
CA THR A 9 -12.42 28.97 -56.28
C THR A 9 -13.40 29.34 -55.18
N THR A 10 -14.49 28.64 -55.14
CA THR A 10 -15.42 28.63 -54.00
C THR A 10 -14.68 28.03 -52.83
N ARG A 11 -14.13 28.87 -51.97
CA ARG A 11 -13.76 28.46 -50.60
C ARG A 11 -15.05 28.14 -49.87
N LYS A 12 -15.44 26.89 -49.94
CA LYS A 12 -16.55 26.30 -49.19
C LYS A 12 -16.13 26.27 -47.72
N GLY A 13 -16.93 26.90 -46.88
CA GLY A 13 -16.67 27.20 -45.49
C GLY A 13 -16.11 26.06 -44.62
N GLU A 14 -14.87 26.21 -44.24
CA GLU A 14 -14.17 25.34 -43.28
C GLU A 14 -14.27 25.85 -41.83
N HIS A 15 -14.98 26.95 -41.59
CA HIS A 15 -15.02 27.62 -40.30
C HIS A 15 -15.94 26.97 -39.24
N GLY A 16 -16.85 26.08 -39.65
CA GLY A 16 -17.76 25.43 -38.68
C GLY A 16 -17.22 24.15 -38.05
N TYR A 17 -16.35 23.44 -38.77
CA TYR A 17 -15.78 22.19 -38.29
C TYR A 17 -14.69 22.39 -37.23
N THR A 18 -13.88 23.42 -37.33
CA THR A 18 -12.77 23.68 -36.40
C THR A 18 -13.23 23.96 -34.97
N MET A 19 -14.37 24.66 -34.81
CA MET A 19 -14.88 24.96 -33.46
C MET A 19 -15.47 23.71 -32.78
N VAL A 20 -16.16 22.87 -33.52
CA VAL A 20 -16.69 21.59 -33.02
C VAL A 20 -15.54 20.63 -32.70
N GLU A 21 -14.51 20.59 -33.53
CA GLU A 21 -13.31 19.76 -33.31
C GLU A 21 -12.56 20.17 -32.06
N VAL A 22 -12.40 21.47 -31.80
CA VAL A 22 -11.80 21.99 -30.57
C VAL A 22 -12.63 21.62 -29.33
N LEU A 23 -13.97 21.73 -29.43
CA LEU A 23 -14.85 21.35 -28.32
C LEU A 23 -14.77 19.85 -28.01
N ILE A 24 -14.76 19.00 -29.04
CA ILE A 24 -14.57 17.55 -28.87
C ILE A 24 -13.19 17.26 -28.30
N GLY A 25 -12.14 17.90 -28.81
CA GLY A 25 -10.78 17.76 -28.30
C GLY A 25 -10.65 18.13 -26.80
N MET A 26 -11.28 19.26 -26.41
CA MET A 26 -11.34 19.67 -25.01
C MET A 26 -12.11 18.67 -24.13
N ALA A 27 -13.23 18.16 -24.62
CA ALA A 27 -14.02 17.16 -23.89
C ALA A 27 -13.21 15.88 -23.65
N LEU A 28 -12.53 15.37 -24.66
CA LEU A 28 -11.66 14.19 -24.55
C LEU A 28 -10.48 14.44 -23.62
N LEU A 29 -9.87 15.64 -23.70
CA LEU A 29 -8.79 16.04 -22.80
C LEU A 29 -9.25 16.06 -21.34
N LEU A 30 -10.43 16.62 -21.06
CA LEU A 30 -10.98 16.65 -19.69
C LEU A 30 -11.23 15.24 -19.14
N ILE A 31 -11.78 14.34 -19.95
CA ILE A 31 -11.99 12.94 -19.57
C ILE A 31 -10.64 12.28 -19.27
N GLY A 32 -9.62 12.50 -20.10
CA GLY A 32 -8.27 11.99 -19.87
C GLY A 32 -7.64 12.50 -18.58
N LEU A 33 -7.77 13.79 -18.28
CA LEU A 33 -7.25 14.40 -17.05
C LEU A 33 -7.96 13.87 -15.81
N LEU A 34 -9.28 13.64 -15.85
CA LEU A 34 -10.02 13.05 -14.74
C LEU A 34 -9.56 11.61 -14.45
N ALA A 35 -9.30 10.82 -15.47
CA ALA A 35 -8.79 9.45 -15.31
C ALA A 35 -7.40 9.43 -14.64
N VAL A 36 -6.50 10.33 -15.05
CA VAL A 36 -5.17 10.48 -14.45
C VAL A 36 -5.27 10.93 -13.00
N ALA A 37 -6.15 11.89 -12.69
CA ALA A 37 -6.36 12.36 -11.32
C ALA A 37 -6.81 11.24 -10.38
N GLN A 38 -7.73 10.38 -10.80
CA GLN A 38 -8.16 9.23 -10.01
C GLN A 38 -7.02 8.22 -9.76
N MET A 39 -6.19 7.98 -10.76
CA MET A 39 -5.02 7.11 -10.61
C MET A 39 -4.03 7.64 -9.57
N GLN A 40 -3.79 8.95 -9.53
CA GLN A 40 -2.90 9.58 -8.54
C GLN A 40 -3.42 9.40 -7.11
N ILE A 41 -4.71 9.60 -6.88
CA ILE A 41 -5.33 9.40 -5.56
C ILE A 41 -5.17 7.94 -5.10
N THR A 42 -5.46 6.99 -5.97
CA THR A 42 -5.31 5.56 -5.67
C THR A 42 -3.87 5.21 -5.33
N THR A 43 -2.90 5.75 -6.07
CA THR A 43 -1.47 5.54 -5.82
C THR A 43 -1.04 6.08 -4.44
N MET A 44 -1.50 7.27 -4.06
CA MET A 44 -1.20 7.86 -2.75
C MET A 44 -1.75 7.02 -1.60
N ILE A 45 -3.00 6.54 -1.72
CA ILE A 45 -3.63 5.67 -0.71
C ILE A 45 -2.88 4.35 -0.60
N THR A 46 -2.52 3.74 -1.73
CA THR A 46 -1.79 2.47 -1.77
C THR A 46 -0.41 2.60 -1.14
N ASN A 47 0.34 3.66 -1.46
CA ASN A 47 1.65 3.93 -0.88
C ASN A 47 1.57 4.17 0.64
N SER A 48 0.59 4.94 1.10
CA SER A 48 0.36 5.16 2.53
C SER A 48 0.05 3.84 3.26
N THR A 49 -0.78 3.00 2.67
CA THR A 49 -1.12 1.67 3.23
C THR A 49 0.09 0.74 3.24
N ALA A 50 0.90 0.73 2.18
CA ALA A 50 2.12 -0.06 2.11
C ALA A 50 3.14 0.38 3.17
N ASN A 51 3.34 1.68 3.36
CA ASN A 51 4.22 2.22 4.39
C ASN A 51 3.75 1.84 5.80
N GLN A 52 2.46 1.95 6.10
CA GLN A 52 1.90 1.53 7.38
C GLN A 52 2.12 0.04 7.62
N ARG A 53 1.94 -0.81 6.61
CA ARG A 53 2.19 -2.24 6.71
C ARG A 53 3.67 -2.55 6.95
N THR A 54 4.58 -1.88 6.24
CA THR A 54 6.02 -2.04 6.44
C THR A 54 6.42 -1.66 7.86
N THR A 55 5.93 -0.54 8.39
CA THR A 55 6.16 -0.13 9.77
C THR A 55 5.64 -1.18 10.77
N ALA A 56 4.44 -1.73 10.54
CA ALA A 56 3.88 -2.77 11.41
C ALA A 56 4.74 -4.04 11.40
N ILE A 57 5.27 -4.45 10.23
CA ILE A 57 6.18 -5.60 10.12
C ILE A 57 7.48 -5.33 10.88
N THR A 58 8.08 -4.15 10.71
CA THR A 58 9.29 -3.77 11.44
C THR A 58 9.07 -3.81 12.95
N LEU A 59 7.98 -3.24 13.44
CA LEU A 59 7.62 -3.29 14.87
C LEU A 59 7.43 -4.72 15.39
N ALA A 60 6.87 -5.60 14.57
CA ALA A 60 6.72 -7.02 14.92
C ALA A 60 8.07 -7.74 14.96
N GLN A 61 8.96 -7.45 13.99
CA GLN A 61 10.32 -8.00 13.93
C GLN A 61 11.17 -7.54 15.12
N ASP A 62 11.13 -6.27 15.49
CA ASP A 62 11.84 -5.71 16.63
C ASP A 62 11.42 -6.41 17.92
N GLN A 63 10.12 -6.60 18.11
CA GLN A 63 9.60 -7.31 19.28
C GLN A 63 10.02 -8.78 19.30
N MET A 64 10.01 -9.42 18.15
CA MET A 64 10.43 -10.80 18.01
C MET A 64 11.91 -10.98 18.32
N GLU A 65 12.75 -10.08 17.83
CA GLU A 65 14.19 -10.10 18.11
C GLU A 65 14.47 -9.87 19.60
N LEU A 66 13.77 -8.92 20.22
CA LEU A 66 13.86 -8.67 21.66
C LEU A 66 13.50 -9.93 22.47
N LEU A 67 12.49 -10.70 22.06
CA LEU A 67 12.11 -11.94 22.72
C LEU A 67 13.14 -13.06 22.49
N ARG A 68 13.77 -13.10 21.31
CA ARG A 68 14.83 -14.08 20.99
C ARG A 68 16.12 -13.86 21.78
N THR A 69 16.44 -12.62 22.12
CA THR A 69 17.63 -12.28 22.90
C THR A 69 17.46 -12.55 24.41
N ARG A 70 16.23 -12.79 24.87
CA ARG A 70 15.97 -13.14 26.25
C ARG A 70 16.35 -14.60 26.54
N PRO A 71 16.85 -14.90 27.77
CA PRO A 71 17.03 -16.29 28.22
C PRO A 71 15.71 -17.06 28.09
N TYR A 72 15.78 -18.30 27.60
CA TYR A 72 14.60 -19.15 27.36
C TYR A 72 13.63 -19.22 28.56
N ALA A 73 14.15 -19.29 29.78
CA ALA A 73 13.35 -19.32 31.00
C ALA A 73 12.53 -18.04 31.21
N ASN A 74 13.02 -16.91 30.73
CA ASN A 74 12.42 -15.58 30.92
C ASN A 74 11.49 -15.15 29.76
N ILE A 75 11.30 -16.03 28.78
CA ILE A 75 10.32 -15.82 27.73
C ILE A 75 8.97 -16.29 28.26
N GLU A 76 8.28 -15.41 28.96
CA GLU A 76 7.01 -15.74 29.61
C GLU A 76 5.81 -15.17 28.88
N THR A 77 4.68 -15.88 29.12
CA THR A 77 3.35 -15.36 28.86
C THR A 77 2.86 -14.70 30.16
N PRO A 78 2.55 -13.41 30.19
CA PRO A 78 1.21 -13.01 29.87
C PRO A 78 1.19 -12.28 28.55
N PRO A 79 -0.01 -12.16 27.91
CA PRO A 79 -0.14 -11.32 26.73
C PRO A 79 0.19 -9.88 27.14
N LEU A 80 1.41 -9.47 26.86
CA LEU A 80 1.82 -8.10 27.03
C LEU A 80 1.46 -7.36 25.76
N SER A 81 0.89 -6.20 25.92
CA SER A 81 0.61 -5.30 24.81
C SER A 81 1.33 -3.98 25.05
N ASP A 82 1.84 -3.43 23.98
CA ASP A 82 2.51 -2.13 23.93
C ASP A 82 1.91 -1.32 22.79
N THR A 83 1.84 -0.01 22.96
CA THR A 83 1.27 0.89 21.95
C THR A 83 2.30 1.92 21.51
N SER A 84 2.55 1.99 20.21
CA SER A 84 3.43 2.97 19.58
C SER A 84 2.65 3.75 18.51
N GLY A 85 2.21 4.94 18.84
CA GLY A 85 1.39 5.76 17.96
C GLY A 85 0.04 5.10 17.64
N ILE A 86 -0.18 4.77 16.37
CA ILE A 86 -1.41 4.10 15.91
C ILE A 86 -1.33 2.57 15.97
N TYR A 87 -0.15 2.02 16.33
CA TYR A 87 0.11 0.58 16.33
C TYR A 87 0.02 0.03 17.74
N THR A 88 -0.69 -1.06 17.89
CA THR A 88 -0.73 -1.86 19.12
C THR A 88 -0.05 -3.19 18.84
N ARG A 89 1.03 -3.49 19.59
CA ARG A 89 1.73 -4.77 19.55
C ARG A 89 1.21 -5.65 20.67
N SER A 90 0.96 -6.90 20.38
CA SER A 90 0.67 -7.93 21.37
C SER A 90 1.45 -9.19 21.03
N TRP A 91 1.83 -9.96 22.03
CA TRP A 91 2.51 -11.23 21.80
C TRP A 91 2.01 -12.29 22.76
N VAL A 92 2.00 -13.51 22.26
CA VAL A 92 1.60 -14.71 22.98
C VAL A 92 2.72 -15.73 22.88
N VAL A 93 3.03 -16.38 23.98
CA VAL A 93 4.03 -17.45 24.04
C VAL A 93 3.34 -18.75 24.45
N GLU A 94 3.43 -19.75 23.58
CA GLU A 94 2.92 -21.10 23.84
C GLU A 94 4.09 -22.01 24.20
N ASN A 95 4.07 -22.56 25.42
CA ASN A 95 5.11 -23.48 25.90
C ASN A 95 4.91 -24.89 25.32
N ASN A 96 6.01 -25.61 25.13
CA ASN A 96 6.03 -26.99 24.64
C ASN A 96 5.32 -27.18 23.30
N THR A 97 5.46 -26.20 22.40
CA THR A 97 4.84 -26.21 21.09
C THR A 97 5.87 -25.81 20.03
N PRO A 98 6.10 -26.59 18.96
CA PRO A 98 5.42 -27.87 18.58
C PRO A 98 5.92 -29.10 19.35
N ALA A 99 7.00 -29.01 20.11
CA ALA A 99 7.57 -30.11 20.88
C ALA A 99 8.02 -29.65 22.25
N ASN A 100 8.40 -30.62 23.13
CA ASN A 100 8.95 -30.32 24.43
C ASN A 100 10.22 -29.46 24.29
N ASN A 101 10.43 -28.55 25.26
CA ASN A 101 11.55 -27.60 25.23
C ASN A 101 11.54 -26.63 24.03
N MET A 102 10.40 -26.41 23.42
CA MET A 102 10.19 -25.39 22.40
C MET A 102 9.07 -24.43 22.84
N LYS A 103 9.24 -23.17 22.48
CA LYS A 103 8.21 -22.14 22.67
C LYS A 103 7.84 -21.55 21.33
N ARG A 104 6.54 -21.51 21.04
CA ARG A 104 6.03 -20.77 19.89
C ARG A 104 5.70 -19.37 20.35
N VAL A 105 6.30 -18.39 19.69
CA VAL A 105 6.04 -16.97 19.94
C VAL A 105 5.28 -16.40 18.75
N THR A 106 4.15 -15.81 19.03
CA THR A 106 3.31 -15.14 18.04
C THR A 106 3.23 -13.66 18.40
N VAL A 107 3.73 -12.80 17.53
CA VAL A 107 3.65 -11.35 17.67
C VAL A 107 2.62 -10.81 16.68
N THR A 108 1.66 -10.06 17.18
CA THR A 108 0.60 -9.43 16.38
C THR A 108 0.72 -7.92 16.51
N VAL A 109 0.75 -7.21 15.39
CA VAL A 109 0.69 -5.75 15.34
C VAL A 109 -0.59 -5.34 14.63
N SER A 110 -1.41 -4.57 15.31
CA SER A 110 -2.69 -4.08 14.79
C SER A 110 -2.70 -2.55 14.67
N TRP A 111 -3.36 -2.04 13.62
CA TRP A 111 -3.57 -0.60 13.39
C TRP A 111 -4.79 -0.39 12.50
N LYS A 112 -5.62 0.59 12.82
CA LYS A 112 -6.77 1.00 11.99
C LYS A 112 -7.60 -0.17 11.43
N GLY A 113 -7.89 -1.19 12.25
CA GLY A 113 -8.65 -2.37 11.82
C GLY A 113 -7.88 -3.36 10.93
N LYS A 114 -6.57 -3.15 10.73
CA LYS A 114 -5.67 -4.09 10.03
C LYS A 114 -4.72 -4.72 11.03
N GLN A 115 -4.17 -5.88 10.69
CA GLN A 115 -3.19 -6.56 11.51
C GLN A 115 -2.15 -7.29 10.67
N VAL A 116 -0.98 -7.47 11.25
CA VAL A 116 0.11 -8.34 10.77
C VAL A 116 0.50 -9.25 11.91
N GLN A 117 0.73 -10.52 11.62
CA GLN A 117 1.12 -11.53 12.58
C GLN A 117 2.42 -12.18 12.10
N LEU A 118 3.41 -12.25 13.00
CA LEU A 118 4.64 -12.99 12.82
C LEU A 118 4.74 -14.09 13.87
N GLN A 119 5.27 -15.25 13.48
CA GLN A 119 5.39 -16.40 14.34
C GLN A 119 6.82 -16.96 14.26
N THR A 120 7.37 -17.35 15.39
CA THR A 120 8.67 -18.03 15.47
C THR A 120 8.64 -19.12 16.50
N ILE A 121 9.57 -20.07 16.40
CA ILE A 121 9.80 -21.14 17.37
C ILE A 121 11.18 -20.90 17.99
N ILE A 122 11.22 -20.89 19.31
CA ILE A 122 12.46 -20.76 20.10
C ILE A 122 12.65 -22.08 20.85
N ALA A 123 13.74 -22.78 20.57
CA ALA A 123 14.11 -23.97 21.29
C ALA A 123 14.97 -23.62 22.50
N SER A 124 14.86 -24.39 23.59
CA SER A 124 15.84 -24.30 24.67
C SER A 124 17.16 -24.88 24.15
N GLY A 125 18.12 -23.99 23.87
CA GLY A 125 19.48 -24.44 23.57
C GLY A 125 20.06 -25.11 24.84
N ASN A 126 20.13 -26.42 24.86
CA ASN A 126 21.08 -27.11 25.71
C ASN A 126 22.47 -26.89 25.09
N LEU A 127 23.16 -25.85 25.53
CA LEU A 127 24.60 -25.77 25.47
C LEU A 127 25.21 -26.24 26.78
#